data_c9a574575e099a129c14824cb688a053
#
_entry.id   c9a574575e099a129c14824cb688a053
#
_cell.length_a   1.000
_cell.length_b   1.000
_cell.length_c   1.000
_cell.angle_alpha   90.00
_cell.angle_beta   90.00
_cell.angle_gamma   90.00
#
_symmetry.space_group_name_H-M   'P 1'
#
loop_
_entity.id
_entity.type
_entity.pdbx_description
1 polymer ?
#
loop_
_entity_poly.entity_id
_entity_poly.type
_entity_poly.pdbx_seq_one_letter_code
_entity_poly.pdbx_strand_id
1 'polypeptide(L)'
;MARLKSKKPSGKTAGSSKRKRVRRAPAVRGADASLAAYAHDIRTTLTGILALGELLASSNLGERERRWALGIRSSAKHLASLTTLMIDAAKADTTTLKLQQEAFQPRRFIEDLAESLSARAETKGLTTAVTVAENLPQMLVGDTVRLRAALENLIDNAVKFTDRGAVRLDVRTTRAARGHARLIFTVTDSGIGLKPTEIRRLFRRFVQANADIARRYGGAGLGLAVVKALAKLMGGDLTVSSKHGRGSSFRLSVVFAVAPGANPVDAHRYVTTSPVRSLAILCAEDNPYGRVILNTILTELGHRADFVGSGEEAIASIGRGYDAVLMDVTLPGIDGFETTRRIRVLGGPAARASIIGISGRTETGDERAARAAGMDSYLRKPLSPSALSEALVAVLPQPEVKAPLSDRGSDR
;
A
#
# COMPACT_ATOMS: atom_id res chain seq x y z
N MET A 1 18.17 -70.34 62.33
CA MET A 1 19.49 -69.69 62.28
C MET A 1 19.96 -69.68 60.84
N ALA A 2 19.81 -68.61 60.12
CA ALA A 2 20.33 -68.46 58.75
C ALA A 2 20.59 -66.98 58.48
N ARG A 3 21.82 -66.62 58.23
CA ARG A 3 22.30 -65.28 57.91
C ARG A 3 21.99 -64.92 56.48
N LEU A 4 21.26 -63.86 56.28
CA LEU A 4 21.04 -63.20 54.97
C LEU A 4 22.25 -62.30 54.67
N LYS A 5 22.90 -62.53 53.49
CA LYS A 5 23.91 -61.67 52.92
C LYS A 5 23.26 -60.68 51.96
N SER A 6 23.37 -59.39 52.23
CA SER A 6 22.98 -58.30 51.36
C SER A 6 23.92 -58.16 50.17
N LYS A 7 23.37 -58.13 48.94
CA LYS A 7 24.03 -57.72 47.69
C LYS A 7 23.61 -56.32 47.35
N LYS A 8 24.59 -55.42 47.21
CA LYS A 8 24.47 -54.08 46.61
C LYS A 8 24.23 -54.23 45.10
N PRO A 9 23.34 -53.43 44.47
CA PRO A 9 23.32 -53.30 43.02
C PRO A 9 24.24 -52.15 42.58
N SER A 10 25.02 -52.45 41.55
CA SER A 10 25.94 -51.58 40.83
C SER A 10 25.18 -50.53 40.01
N GLY A 11 25.76 -49.29 39.99
CA GLY A 11 25.23 -48.15 39.23
C GLY A 11 25.20 -48.37 37.74
N LYS A 12 24.11 -47.92 37.13
CA LYS A 12 23.97 -47.72 35.70
C LYS A 12 24.11 -46.22 35.40
N THR A 13 25.15 -45.91 34.65
CA THR A 13 25.48 -44.62 34.08
C THR A 13 24.36 -44.11 33.22
N ALA A 14 23.92 -42.88 33.52
CA ALA A 14 22.98 -42.12 32.72
C ALA A 14 23.61 -41.70 31.39
N GLY A 15 23.12 -42.26 30.28
CA GLY A 15 23.47 -41.82 28.93
C GLY A 15 22.89 -40.46 28.60
N SER A 16 23.76 -39.45 28.51
CA SER A 16 23.43 -38.11 28.01
C SER A 16 23.04 -38.18 26.52
N SER A 17 21.76 -38.14 26.25
CA SER A 17 21.22 -37.97 24.89
C SER A 17 21.54 -36.54 24.38
N LYS A 18 22.67 -36.39 23.66
CA LYS A 18 22.97 -35.21 22.87
C LYS A 18 21.87 -35.03 21.80
N ARG A 19 20.89 -34.15 22.06
CA ARG A 19 19.97 -33.62 21.00
C ARG A 19 20.85 -32.92 19.93
N LYS A 20 21.00 -33.55 18.77
CA LYS A 20 21.57 -32.96 17.56
C LYS A 20 20.77 -31.73 17.22
N ARG A 21 21.30 -30.54 17.48
CA ARG A 21 20.83 -29.30 16.86
C ARG A 21 21.03 -29.44 15.36
N VAL A 22 19.94 -29.67 14.64
CA VAL A 22 19.92 -29.58 13.17
C VAL A 22 20.27 -28.14 12.84
N ARG A 23 21.49 -27.88 12.40
CA ARG A 23 21.91 -26.63 11.77
C ARG A 23 21.10 -26.50 10.47
N ARG A 24 20.06 -25.67 10.47
CA ARG A 24 19.42 -25.23 9.23
C ARG A 24 20.47 -24.54 8.36
N ALA A 25 20.59 -25.00 7.14
CA ALA A 25 21.57 -24.57 6.16
C ALA A 25 21.39 -23.09 5.76
N PRO A 26 22.46 -22.35 5.41
CA PRO A 26 22.44 -20.93 5.06
C PRO A 26 21.82 -20.62 3.69
N ALA A 27 21.28 -21.60 2.96
CA ALA A 27 20.75 -21.43 1.61
C ALA A 27 19.44 -20.58 1.52
N VAL A 28 18.71 -20.38 2.63
CA VAL A 28 17.42 -19.68 2.62
C VAL A 28 17.60 -18.15 2.55
N ARG A 29 18.68 -17.60 3.11
CA ARG A 29 18.93 -16.15 3.13
C ARG A 29 19.24 -15.53 1.76
N GLY A 30 19.83 -16.29 0.84
CA GLY A 30 20.15 -15.80 -0.52
C GLY A 30 18.91 -15.70 -1.43
N ALA A 31 17.97 -16.64 -1.29
CA ALA A 31 16.74 -16.64 -2.08
C ALA A 31 15.80 -15.48 -1.70
N ASP A 32 15.72 -15.13 -0.40
CA ASP A 32 14.87 -14.03 0.08
C ASP A 32 15.38 -12.65 -0.38
N ALA A 33 16.69 -12.43 -0.40
CA ALA A 33 17.30 -11.19 -0.89
C ALA A 33 17.09 -11.03 -2.41
N SER A 34 17.22 -12.11 -3.19
CA SER A 34 16.98 -12.12 -4.63
C SER A 34 15.51 -11.86 -4.95
N LEU A 35 14.57 -12.46 -4.19
CA LEU A 35 13.12 -12.24 -4.39
C LEU A 35 12.73 -10.79 -4.09
N ALA A 36 13.33 -10.17 -3.07
CA ALA A 36 13.08 -8.76 -2.72
C ALA A 36 13.61 -7.81 -3.81
N ALA A 37 14.78 -8.10 -4.39
CA ALA A 37 15.35 -7.32 -5.50
C ALA A 37 14.48 -7.45 -6.77
N TYR A 38 14.14 -8.66 -7.21
CA TYR A 38 13.24 -8.87 -8.34
C TYR A 38 11.88 -8.20 -8.16
N ALA A 39 11.36 -8.23 -6.92
CA ALA A 39 10.11 -7.58 -6.59
C ALA A 39 10.17 -6.06 -6.70
N HIS A 40 11.30 -5.47 -6.35
CA HIS A 40 11.54 -4.04 -6.51
C HIS A 40 11.57 -3.66 -7.99
N ASP A 41 12.31 -4.40 -8.82
CA ASP A 41 12.44 -4.16 -10.25
C ASP A 41 11.09 -4.30 -10.98
N ILE A 42 10.31 -5.34 -10.64
CA ILE A 42 8.96 -5.53 -11.18
C ILE A 42 8.06 -4.36 -10.76
N ARG A 43 8.10 -3.91 -9.50
CA ARG A 43 7.31 -2.78 -9.02
C ARG A 43 7.66 -1.50 -9.76
N THR A 44 8.94 -1.22 -9.96
CA THR A 44 9.42 -0.04 -10.67
C THR A 44 8.93 -0.03 -12.11
N THR A 45 9.05 -1.17 -12.83
CA THR A 45 8.56 -1.32 -14.19
C THR A 45 7.04 -1.14 -14.27
N LEU A 46 6.28 -1.74 -13.34
CA LEU A 46 4.83 -1.62 -13.29
C LEU A 46 4.37 -0.21 -12.96
N THR A 47 5.08 0.51 -12.10
CA THR A 47 4.82 1.92 -11.81
C THR A 47 4.98 2.77 -13.07
N GLY A 48 5.99 2.50 -13.89
CA GLY A 48 6.16 3.14 -15.20
C GLY A 48 4.99 2.86 -16.16
N ILE A 49 4.54 1.60 -16.26
CA ILE A 49 3.40 1.23 -17.12
C ILE A 49 2.11 1.90 -16.63
N LEU A 50 1.90 1.98 -15.32
CA LEU A 50 0.76 2.67 -14.71
C LEU A 50 0.73 4.15 -15.07
N ALA A 51 1.87 4.83 -14.92
CA ALA A 51 2.00 6.25 -15.25
C ALA A 51 1.75 6.53 -16.74
N LEU A 52 2.32 5.72 -17.63
CA LEU A 52 2.06 5.82 -19.07
C LEU A 52 0.59 5.55 -19.40
N GLY A 53 -0.04 4.58 -18.73
CA GLY A 53 -1.47 4.30 -18.87
C GLY A 53 -2.35 5.46 -18.39
N GLU A 54 -1.96 6.17 -17.32
CA GLU A 54 -2.66 7.36 -16.82
C GLU A 54 -2.48 8.55 -17.77
N LEU A 55 -1.26 8.81 -18.23
CA LEU A 55 -0.98 9.87 -19.23
C LEU A 55 -1.77 9.65 -20.52
N LEU A 56 -1.81 8.41 -21.02
CA LEU A 56 -2.61 8.07 -22.18
C LEU A 56 -4.09 8.29 -21.92
N ALA A 57 -4.61 7.88 -20.77
CA ALA A 57 -6.02 8.02 -20.43
C ALA A 57 -6.45 9.48 -20.24
N SER A 58 -5.54 10.39 -19.82
CA SER A 58 -5.79 11.83 -19.68
C SER A 58 -5.51 12.63 -20.97
N SER A 59 -4.87 12.03 -21.97
CA SER A 59 -4.63 12.68 -23.25
C SER A 59 -5.90 12.77 -24.09
N ASN A 60 -5.90 13.68 -25.09
CA ASN A 60 -7.01 13.82 -26.02
C ASN A 60 -7.02 12.68 -27.07
N LEU A 61 -7.45 11.50 -26.60
CA LEU A 61 -7.52 10.27 -27.40
C LEU A 61 -8.93 10.04 -27.92
N GLY A 62 -9.05 9.36 -29.05
CA GLY A 62 -10.31 8.81 -29.51
C GLY A 62 -10.86 7.74 -28.53
N GLU A 63 -12.16 7.49 -28.57
CA GLU A 63 -12.86 6.55 -27.68
C GLU A 63 -12.24 5.13 -27.69
N ARG A 64 -11.68 4.71 -28.81
CA ARG A 64 -11.05 3.39 -28.97
C ARG A 64 -9.69 3.33 -28.25
N GLU A 65 -8.85 4.32 -28.46
CA GLU A 65 -7.53 4.44 -27.86
C GLU A 65 -7.64 4.66 -26.34
N ARG A 66 -8.61 5.46 -25.91
CA ARG A 66 -8.92 5.67 -24.49
C ARG A 66 -9.28 4.36 -23.79
N ARG A 67 -10.10 3.51 -24.42
CA ARG A 67 -10.42 2.18 -23.89
C ARG A 67 -9.17 1.30 -23.76
N TRP A 68 -8.25 1.37 -24.72
CA TRP A 68 -6.98 0.63 -24.62
C TRP A 68 -6.09 1.14 -23.49
N ALA A 69 -5.93 2.45 -23.34
CA ALA A 69 -5.17 3.06 -22.25
C ALA A 69 -5.73 2.66 -20.88
N LEU A 70 -7.05 2.71 -20.71
CA LEU A 70 -7.72 2.24 -19.49
C LEU A 70 -7.51 0.75 -19.24
N GLY A 71 -7.51 -0.08 -20.28
CA GLY A 71 -7.20 -1.51 -20.22
C GLY A 71 -5.78 -1.79 -19.77
N ILE A 72 -4.79 -1.09 -20.34
CA ILE A 72 -3.38 -1.19 -19.96
C ILE A 72 -3.20 -0.78 -18.50
N ARG A 73 -3.78 0.36 -18.08
CA ARG A 73 -3.74 0.84 -16.69
C ARG A 73 -4.32 -0.19 -15.73
N SER A 74 -5.49 -0.73 -16.04
CA SER A 74 -6.14 -1.75 -15.20
C SER A 74 -5.29 -3.01 -15.06
N SER A 75 -4.69 -3.49 -16.15
CA SER A 75 -3.84 -4.67 -16.17
C SER A 75 -2.55 -4.46 -15.37
N ALA A 76 -1.91 -3.30 -15.51
CA ALA A 76 -0.71 -2.95 -14.77
C ALA A 76 -1.00 -2.82 -13.26
N LYS A 77 -2.13 -2.21 -12.87
CA LYS A 77 -2.58 -2.09 -11.48
C LYS A 77 -2.86 -3.46 -10.86
N HIS A 78 -3.49 -4.35 -11.61
CA HIS A 78 -3.73 -5.72 -11.18
C HIS A 78 -2.40 -6.50 -10.97
N LEU A 79 -1.45 -6.37 -11.90
CA LEU A 79 -0.15 -7.02 -11.80
C LEU A 79 0.68 -6.48 -10.62
N ALA A 80 0.63 -5.17 -10.35
CA ALA A 80 1.25 -4.56 -9.18
C ALA A 80 0.69 -5.12 -7.86
N SER A 81 -0.63 -5.28 -7.78
CA SER A 81 -1.30 -5.89 -6.63
C SER A 81 -0.88 -7.35 -6.45
N LEU A 82 -0.84 -8.14 -7.52
CA LEU A 82 -0.38 -9.54 -7.48
C LEU A 82 1.08 -9.66 -7.04
N THR A 83 1.96 -8.79 -7.53
CA THR A 83 3.37 -8.76 -7.15
C THR A 83 3.54 -8.45 -5.66
N THR A 84 2.81 -7.46 -5.15
CA THR A 84 2.80 -7.14 -3.71
C THR A 84 2.33 -8.34 -2.89
N LEU A 85 1.23 -8.98 -3.29
CA LEU A 85 0.71 -10.17 -2.63
C LEU A 85 1.70 -11.35 -2.67
N MET A 86 2.43 -11.53 -3.77
CA MET A 86 3.42 -12.59 -3.93
C MET A 86 4.63 -12.42 -3.01
N ILE A 87 5.10 -11.17 -2.87
CA ILE A 87 6.19 -10.82 -1.94
C ILE A 87 5.75 -11.01 -0.50
N ASP A 88 4.55 -10.52 -0.16
CA ASP A 88 3.99 -10.67 1.18
C ASP A 88 3.77 -12.14 1.54
N ALA A 89 3.39 -13.00 0.57
CA ALA A 89 3.30 -14.43 0.76
C ALA A 89 4.65 -15.10 1.06
N ALA A 90 5.69 -14.69 0.35
CA ALA A 90 7.04 -15.20 0.56
C ALA A 90 7.59 -14.75 1.94
N LYS A 91 7.31 -13.51 2.34
CA LYS A 91 7.72 -12.95 3.64
C LYS A 91 6.90 -13.49 4.83
N ALA A 92 5.63 -13.85 4.63
CA ALA A 92 4.77 -14.38 5.69
C ALA A 92 5.26 -15.71 6.27
N ASP A 93 6.00 -16.51 5.48
CA ASP A 93 6.62 -17.76 5.95
C ASP A 93 7.84 -17.53 6.85
N THR A 94 8.41 -16.34 6.85
CA THR A 94 9.66 -16.00 7.57
C THR A 94 9.46 -15.17 8.84
N THR A 95 8.22 -14.97 9.31
CA THR A 95 7.87 -14.15 10.50
C THR A 95 8.33 -12.69 10.44
N THR A 96 8.69 -12.18 9.28
CA THR A 96 9.28 -10.83 9.12
C THR A 96 8.30 -9.77 8.59
N LEU A 97 7.07 -10.16 8.24
CA LEU A 97 6.09 -9.22 7.69
C LEU A 97 5.55 -8.31 8.81
N LYS A 98 5.95 -7.04 8.81
CA LYS A 98 5.38 -6.00 9.68
C LYS A 98 4.25 -5.30 8.95
N LEU A 99 3.08 -5.22 9.59
CA LEU A 99 1.95 -4.42 9.10
C LEU A 99 2.26 -2.94 9.28
N GLN A 100 1.90 -2.13 8.29
CA GLN A 100 1.91 -0.67 8.42
C GLN A 100 0.77 -0.23 9.33
N GLN A 101 0.99 0.81 10.12
CA GLN A 101 0.01 1.36 11.03
C GLN A 101 -0.25 2.82 10.63
N GLU A 102 -1.23 3.02 9.75
CA GLU A 102 -1.62 4.33 9.25
C GLU A 102 -3.05 4.62 9.64
N ALA A 103 -3.33 5.87 10.04
CA ALA A 103 -4.68 6.31 10.33
C ALA A 103 -5.45 6.50 9.02
N PHE A 104 -6.68 5.99 8.95
CA PHE A 104 -7.51 6.12 7.76
C PHE A 104 -9.01 6.22 8.10
N GLN A 105 -9.76 6.81 7.19
CA GLN A 105 -11.22 6.91 7.26
C GLN A 105 -11.83 5.68 6.55
N PRO A 106 -12.45 4.74 7.27
CA PRO A 106 -12.96 3.52 6.65
C PRO A 106 -14.10 3.80 5.66
N ARG A 107 -14.91 4.85 5.87
CA ARG A 107 -15.99 5.21 4.92
C ARG A 107 -15.43 5.60 3.56
N ARG A 108 -14.47 6.53 3.53
CA ARG A 108 -13.80 6.96 2.29
C ARG A 108 -13.08 5.80 1.58
N PHE A 109 -12.40 4.97 2.36
CA PHE A 109 -11.74 3.78 1.83
C PHE A 109 -12.73 2.82 1.13
N ILE A 110 -13.94 2.65 1.69
CA ILE A 110 -15.00 1.80 1.11
C ILE A 110 -15.63 2.47 -0.11
N GLU A 111 -15.81 3.78 -0.12
CA GLU A 111 -16.28 4.54 -1.29
C GLU A 111 -15.36 4.36 -2.49
N ASP A 112 -14.05 4.50 -2.31
CA ASP A 112 -13.05 4.22 -3.37
C ASP A 112 -13.13 2.78 -3.89
N LEU A 113 -13.38 1.80 -3.01
CA LEU A 113 -13.56 0.39 -3.41
C LEU A 113 -14.86 0.19 -4.19
N ALA A 114 -15.92 0.89 -3.81
CA ALA A 114 -17.21 0.84 -4.50
C ALA A 114 -17.10 1.38 -5.92
N GLU A 115 -16.39 2.47 -6.12
CA GLU A 115 -16.11 3.02 -7.45
C GLU A 115 -15.31 2.02 -8.29
N SER A 116 -14.26 1.42 -7.72
CA SER A 116 -13.45 0.41 -8.38
C SER A 116 -14.27 -0.84 -8.79
N LEU A 117 -15.16 -1.30 -7.92
CA LEU A 117 -16.09 -2.39 -8.22
C LEU A 117 -17.02 -2.03 -9.36
N SER A 118 -17.66 -0.85 -9.29
CA SER A 118 -18.63 -0.39 -10.30
C SER A 118 -18.00 -0.26 -11.69
N ALA A 119 -16.83 0.37 -11.77
CA ALA A 119 -16.11 0.52 -13.04
C ALA A 119 -15.75 -0.82 -13.70
N ARG A 120 -15.37 -1.84 -12.92
CA ARG A 120 -15.05 -3.17 -13.45
C ARG A 120 -16.30 -3.97 -13.84
N ALA A 121 -17.35 -3.86 -13.05
CA ALA A 121 -18.60 -4.55 -13.32
C ALA A 121 -19.29 -4.02 -14.59
N GLU A 122 -19.25 -2.70 -14.79
CA GLU A 122 -19.81 -2.02 -15.96
C GLU A 122 -19.20 -2.53 -17.27
N THR A 123 -17.88 -2.78 -17.30
CA THR A 123 -17.22 -3.33 -18.50
C THR A 123 -17.75 -4.69 -18.92
N LYS A 124 -18.41 -5.42 -18.01
CA LYS A 124 -19.06 -6.72 -18.26
C LYS A 124 -20.60 -6.65 -18.28
N GLY A 125 -21.19 -5.49 -18.08
CA GLY A 125 -22.63 -5.34 -17.96
C GLY A 125 -23.22 -6.02 -16.72
N LEU A 126 -22.44 -6.12 -15.62
CA LEU A 126 -22.88 -6.66 -14.35
C LEU A 126 -23.51 -5.57 -13.48
N THR A 127 -24.54 -5.93 -12.70
CA THR A 127 -25.09 -5.01 -11.71
C THR A 127 -24.28 -5.04 -10.42
N THR A 128 -24.16 -3.90 -9.74
CA THR A 128 -23.45 -3.78 -8.48
C THR A 128 -24.36 -3.24 -7.37
N ALA A 129 -24.08 -3.66 -6.14
CA ALA A 129 -24.70 -3.08 -4.94
C ALA A 129 -23.64 -3.02 -3.83
N VAL A 130 -23.60 -1.88 -3.13
CA VAL A 130 -22.71 -1.68 -1.99
C VAL A 130 -23.53 -1.30 -0.78
N THR A 131 -23.38 -2.03 0.30
CA THR A 131 -24.05 -1.78 1.59
C THR A 131 -23.01 -1.55 2.65
N VAL A 132 -23.12 -0.43 3.35
CA VAL A 132 -22.16 -0.03 4.39
C VAL A 132 -22.91 0.19 5.71
N ALA A 133 -22.41 -0.42 6.77
CA ALA A 133 -22.99 -0.23 8.11
C ALA A 133 -22.87 1.24 8.56
N GLU A 134 -23.91 1.76 9.18
CA GLU A 134 -23.95 3.15 9.68
C GLU A 134 -22.95 3.40 10.82
N ASN A 135 -22.73 2.37 11.65
CA ASN A 135 -21.92 2.44 12.88
C ASN A 135 -20.41 2.21 12.66
N LEU A 136 -19.88 2.56 11.48
CA LEU A 136 -18.46 2.53 11.23
C LEU A 136 -17.72 3.54 12.11
N PRO A 137 -16.55 3.16 12.70
CA PRO A 137 -15.68 4.12 13.36
C PRO A 137 -15.23 5.21 12.38
N GLN A 138 -15.06 6.44 12.86
CA GLN A 138 -14.62 7.56 12.01
C GLN A 138 -13.18 7.36 11.51
N MET A 139 -12.29 6.95 12.42
CA MET A 139 -10.88 6.74 12.13
C MET A 139 -10.42 5.39 12.68
N LEU A 140 -9.70 4.66 11.86
CA LEU A 140 -9.03 3.40 12.21
C LEU A 140 -7.54 3.50 11.92
N VAL A 141 -6.76 2.64 12.58
CA VAL A 141 -5.31 2.53 12.34
C VAL A 141 -4.99 1.14 11.83
N GLY A 142 -4.32 1.05 10.69
CA GLY A 142 -3.91 -0.22 10.10
C GLY A 142 -3.32 -0.10 8.70
N ASP A 143 -3.09 -1.24 8.06
CA ASP A 143 -2.44 -1.35 6.74
C ASP A 143 -3.47 -1.29 5.61
N THR A 144 -3.73 -0.07 5.13
CA THR A 144 -4.70 0.17 4.04
C THR A 144 -4.24 -0.37 2.70
N VAL A 145 -2.93 -0.39 2.44
CA VAL A 145 -2.36 -0.88 1.17
C VAL A 145 -2.64 -2.37 1.01
N ARG A 146 -2.37 -3.16 2.07
CA ARG A 146 -2.62 -4.60 2.05
C ARG A 146 -4.10 -4.94 2.13
N LEU A 147 -4.88 -4.17 2.89
CA LEU A 147 -6.33 -4.32 2.94
C LEU A 147 -6.94 -4.11 1.54
N ARG A 148 -6.53 -3.03 0.86
CA ARG A 148 -6.98 -2.74 -0.51
C ARG A 148 -6.61 -3.86 -1.46
N ALA A 149 -5.35 -4.31 -1.47
CA ALA A 149 -4.89 -5.40 -2.32
C ALA A 149 -5.69 -6.70 -2.10
N ALA A 150 -6.02 -7.03 -0.85
CA ALA A 150 -6.83 -8.18 -0.50
C ALA A 150 -8.26 -8.06 -1.05
N LEU A 151 -8.91 -6.91 -0.86
CA LEU A 151 -10.28 -6.67 -1.31
C LEU A 151 -10.40 -6.57 -2.84
N GLU A 152 -9.43 -5.91 -3.48
CA GLU A 152 -9.35 -5.86 -4.95
C GLU A 152 -9.23 -7.26 -5.56
N ASN A 153 -8.45 -8.16 -4.93
CA ASN A 153 -8.36 -9.55 -5.37
C ASN A 153 -9.70 -10.29 -5.25
N LEU A 154 -10.48 -10.05 -4.19
CA LEU A 154 -11.81 -10.64 -4.04
C LEU A 154 -12.80 -10.07 -5.05
N ILE A 155 -12.78 -8.77 -5.30
CA ILE A 155 -13.60 -8.07 -6.28
C ILE A 155 -13.29 -8.57 -7.69
N ASP A 156 -11.99 -8.64 -8.05
CA ASP A 156 -11.56 -9.15 -9.34
C ASP A 156 -12.06 -10.58 -9.59
N ASN A 157 -11.95 -11.44 -8.58
CA ASN A 157 -12.46 -12.80 -8.68
C ASN A 157 -13.98 -12.82 -8.87
N ALA A 158 -14.73 -12.01 -8.13
CA ALA A 158 -16.19 -11.92 -8.25
C ALA A 158 -16.63 -11.47 -9.65
N VAL A 159 -16.02 -10.41 -10.17
CA VAL A 159 -16.31 -9.90 -11.53
C VAL A 159 -15.85 -10.90 -12.60
N LYS A 160 -14.67 -11.51 -12.42
CA LYS A 160 -14.08 -12.47 -13.36
C LYS A 160 -14.95 -13.69 -13.56
N PHE A 161 -15.45 -14.29 -12.47
CA PHE A 161 -16.22 -15.53 -12.48
C PHE A 161 -17.72 -15.34 -12.62
N THR A 162 -18.18 -14.11 -12.84
CA THR A 162 -19.57 -13.77 -13.15
C THR A 162 -19.68 -13.30 -14.60
N ASP A 163 -20.35 -14.07 -15.46
CA ASP A 163 -20.57 -13.69 -16.86
C ASP A 163 -21.81 -12.81 -17.00
N ARG A 164 -22.86 -13.04 -16.19
CA ARG A 164 -24.11 -12.25 -16.13
C ARG A 164 -24.64 -12.25 -14.70
N GLY A 165 -25.26 -11.15 -14.29
CA GLY A 165 -25.88 -11.02 -12.97
C GLY A 165 -25.28 -9.89 -12.14
N ALA A 166 -24.94 -10.16 -10.88
CA ALA A 166 -24.59 -9.13 -9.92
C ALA A 166 -23.36 -9.48 -9.07
N VAL A 167 -22.63 -8.42 -8.67
CA VAL A 167 -21.60 -8.48 -7.63
C VAL A 167 -21.98 -7.48 -6.53
N ARG A 168 -21.93 -7.93 -5.26
CA ARG A 168 -22.28 -7.12 -4.09
C ARG A 168 -21.11 -7.03 -3.12
N LEU A 169 -20.96 -5.85 -2.51
CA LEU A 169 -20.04 -5.59 -1.42
C LEU A 169 -20.83 -5.16 -0.18
N ASP A 170 -20.86 -5.99 0.84
CA ASP A 170 -21.43 -5.66 2.15
C ASP A 170 -20.31 -5.43 3.16
N VAL A 171 -20.35 -4.28 3.84
CA VAL A 171 -19.38 -3.93 4.88
C VAL A 171 -20.08 -3.74 6.21
N ARG A 172 -19.66 -4.51 7.22
CA ARG A 172 -20.19 -4.45 8.59
C ARG A 172 -19.07 -4.23 9.58
N THR A 173 -19.40 -3.66 10.73
CA THR A 173 -18.49 -3.55 11.86
C THR A 173 -19.03 -4.28 13.08
N THR A 174 -18.12 -4.86 13.86
CA THR A 174 -18.43 -5.42 15.17
C THR A 174 -17.35 -4.99 16.15
N ARG A 175 -17.71 -4.88 17.43
CA ARG A 175 -16.70 -4.63 18.47
C ARG A 175 -15.73 -5.82 18.54
N ALA A 176 -14.45 -5.51 18.61
CA ALA A 176 -13.40 -6.45 18.95
C ALA A 176 -12.98 -6.23 20.42
N ALA A 177 -11.72 -6.45 20.78
CA ALA A 177 -11.21 -6.08 22.11
C ALA A 177 -11.34 -4.57 22.37
N ARG A 178 -11.16 -4.14 23.64
CA ARG A 178 -11.24 -2.72 24.02
C ARG A 178 -10.31 -1.86 23.14
N GLY A 179 -10.86 -0.82 22.53
CA GLY A 179 -10.11 0.05 21.61
C GLY A 179 -9.90 -0.52 20.20
N HIS A 180 -10.55 -1.64 19.85
CA HIS A 180 -10.44 -2.23 18.50
C HIS A 180 -11.83 -2.42 17.88
N ALA A 181 -11.89 -2.30 16.56
CA ALA A 181 -13.05 -2.62 15.74
C ALA A 181 -12.70 -3.75 14.76
N ARG A 182 -13.64 -4.65 14.55
CA ARG A 182 -13.55 -5.67 13.51
C ARG A 182 -14.38 -5.23 12.32
N LEU A 183 -13.75 -5.02 11.18
CA LEU A 183 -14.44 -4.84 9.91
C LEU A 183 -14.65 -6.20 9.22
N ILE A 184 -15.81 -6.36 8.63
CA ILE A 184 -16.22 -7.57 7.92
C ILE A 184 -16.67 -7.12 6.53
N PHE A 185 -15.90 -7.48 5.52
CA PHE A 185 -16.19 -7.26 4.11
C PHE A 185 -16.71 -8.55 3.52
N THR A 186 -17.88 -8.51 2.89
CA THR A 186 -18.48 -9.67 2.23
C THR A 186 -18.66 -9.33 0.76
N VAL A 187 -17.88 -9.99 -0.09
CA VAL A 187 -18.00 -9.89 -1.54
C VAL A 187 -18.80 -11.08 -2.01
N THR A 188 -19.96 -10.84 -2.61
CA THR A 188 -20.88 -11.87 -3.10
C THR A 188 -21.07 -11.72 -4.60
N ASP A 189 -20.90 -12.81 -5.33
CA ASP A 189 -21.13 -12.92 -6.76
C ASP A 189 -22.27 -13.89 -7.09
N SER A 190 -22.92 -13.69 -8.23
CA SER A 190 -23.91 -14.61 -8.79
C SER A 190 -23.33 -15.49 -9.90
N GLY A 191 -22.04 -15.73 -9.89
CA GLY A 191 -21.30 -16.44 -10.93
C GLY A 191 -21.42 -17.96 -10.89
N ILE A 192 -20.41 -18.63 -11.44
CA ILE A 192 -20.39 -20.09 -11.59
C ILE A 192 -20.40 -20.87 -10.27
N GLY A 193 -20.02 -20.23 -9.15
CA GLY A 193 -19.89 -20.89 -7.86
C GLY A 193 -18.82 -22.00 -7.84
N LEU A 194 -18.69 -22.65 -6.69
CA LEU A 194 -17.66 -23.66 -6.42
C LEU A 194 -18.29 -24.96 -5.92
N LYS A 195 -17.68 -26.08 -6.31
CA LYS A 195 -18.01 -27.41 -5.76
C LYS A 195 -17.39 -27.60 -4.37
N PRO A 196 -17.95 -28.44 -3.48
CA PRO A 196 -17.39 -28.67 -2.14
C PRO A 196 -15.93 -29.17 -2.16
N THR A 197 -15.54 -29.94 -3.19
CA THR A 197 -14.17 -30.40 -3.38
C THR A 197 -13.20 -29.29 -3.72
N GLU A 198 -13.66 -28.27 -4.47
CA GLU A 198 -12.89 -27.10 -4.87
C GLU A 198 -12.70 -26.16 -3.67
N ILE A 199 -13.73 -25.94 -2.85
CA ILE A 199 -13.66 -25.12 -1.63
C ILE A 199 -12.56 -25.63 -0.68
N ARG A 200 -12.41 -26.93 -0.50
CA ARG A 200 -11.38 -27.53 0.38
C ARG A 200 -9.94 -27.22 -0.07
N ARG A 201 -9.73 -26.95 -1.36
CA ARG A 201 -8.41 -26.67 -1.96
C ARG A 201 -8.17 -25.19 -2.24
N LEU A 202 -9.21 -24.35 -2.14
CA LEU A 202 -9.23 -22.98 -2.61
C LEU A 202 -8.13 -22.10 -1.99
N PHE A 203 -7.75 -22.36 -0.75
CA PHE A 203 -6.74 -21.60 -0.01
C PHE A 203 -5.34 -22.23 -0.05
N ARG A 204 -5.12 -23.26 -0.89
CA ARG A 204 -3.79 -23.81 -1.11
C ARG A 204 -3.06 -23.02 -2.19
N ARG A 205 -1.78 -22.76 -1.97
CA ARG A 205 -0.92 -22.04 -2.94
C ARG A 205 -0.78 -22.88 -4.21
N PHE A 206 -0.77 -22.21 -5.36
CA PHE A 206 -0.59 -22.82 -6.69
C PHE A 206 -1.66 -23.85 -7.06
N VAL A 207 -2.79 -23.86 -6.38
CA VAL A 207 -3.91 -24.74 -6.67
C VAL A 207 -5.03 -23.95 -7.33
N GLN A 208 -5.39 -24.36 -8.54
CA GLN A 208 -6.57 -23.85 -9.24
C GLN A 208 -7.72 -24.84 -9.05
N ALA A 209 -8.94 -24.34 -8.96
CA ALA A 209 -10.11 -25.15 -8.67
C ALA A 209 -10.36 -26.21 -9.76
N ASN A 210 -10.11 -25.86 -11.04
CA ASN A 210 -10.33 -26.74 -12.19
C ASN A 210 -9.47 -26.30 -13.38
N ALA A 211 -8.91 -27.23 -14.17
CA ALA A 211 -8.11 -26.96 -15.36
C ALA A 211 -8.88 -26.20 -16.46
N ASP A 212 -10.20 -26.45 -16.60
CA ASP A 212 -11.04 -25.77 -17.58
C ASP A 212 -11.30 -24.30 -17.18
N ILE A 213 -11.51 -24.03 -15.89
CA ILE A 213 -11.61 -22.68 -15.33
C ILE A 213 -10.28 -21.93 -15.52
N ALA A 214 -9.15 -22.61 -15.30
CA ALA A 214 -7.82 -22.07 -15.53
C ALA A 214 -7.60 -21.65 -16.98
N ARG A 215 -8.07 -22.45 -17.92
CA ARG A 215 -7.94 -22.21 -19.36
C ARG A 215 -8.85 -21.06 -19.83
N ARG A 216 -10.08 -20.96 -19.28
CA ARG A 216 -11.05 -19.93 -19.67
C ARG A 216 -10.81 -18.58 -19.01
N TYR A 217 -10.43 -18.56 -17.74
CA TYR A 217 -10.34 -17.35 -16.95
C TYR A 217 -8.90 -16.99 -16.50
N GLY A 218 -7.92 -17.89 -16.67
CA GLY A 218 -6.53 -17.66 -16.26
C GLY A 218 -6.33 -17.50 -14.74
N GLY A 219 -5.10 -17.28 -14.30
CA GLY A 219 -4.74 -16.95 -12.92
C GLY A 219 -3.61 -17.80 -12.38
N ALA A 220 -2.86 -17.31 -11.38
CA ALA A 220 -1.70 -18.00 -10.78
C ALA A 220 -2.05 -18.92 -9.61
N GLY A 221 -3.31 -18.95 -9.13
CA GLY A 221 -3.74 -19.76 -7.97
C GLY A 221 -3.12 -19.30 -6.64
N LEU A 222 -2.61 -18.07 -6.56
CA LEU A 222 -1.95 -17.50 -5.39
C LEU A 222 -2.85 -16.55 -4.58
N GLY A 223 -3.74 -15.81 -5.24
CA GLY A 223 -4.43 -14.67 -4.66
C GLY A 223 -5.19 -14.99 -3.37
N LEU A 224 -6.08 -15.98 -3.38
CA LEU A 224 -6.91 -16.31 -2.20
C LEU A 224 -6.10 -16.89 -1.03
N ALA A 225 -5.03 -17.65 -1.30
CA ALA A 225 -4.14 -18.14 -0.25
C ALA A 225 -3.44 -16.98 0.47
N VAL A 226 -3.01 -15.97 -0.30
CA VAL A 226 -2.35 -14.78 0.24
C VAL A 226 -3.33 -13.89 0.99
N VAL A 227 -4.53 -13.65 0.42
CA VAL A 227 -5.59 -12.89 1.13
C VAL A 227 -5.91 -13.53 2.47
N LYS A 228 -5.97 -14.88 2.54
CA LYS A 228 -6.19 -15.58 3.81
C LYS A 228 -5.03 -15.39 4.79
N ALA A 229 -3.79 -15.44 4.32
CA ALA A 229 -2.62 -15.19 5.16
C ALA A 229 -2.60 -13.75 5.71
N LEU A 230 -2.87 -12.75 4.86
CA LEU A 230 -2.99 -11.35 5.26
C LEU A 230 -4.13 -11.13 6.27
N ALA A 231 -5.30 -11.72 6.03
CA ALA A 231 -6.41 -11.64 6.97
C ALA A 231 -6.02 -12.13 8.37
N LYS A 232 -5.27 -13.24 8.47
CA LYS A 232 -4.76 -13.77 9.74
C LYS A 232 -3.75 -12.83 10.40
N LEU A 233 -2.83 -12.25 9.64
CA LEU A 233 -1.87 -11.26 10.15
C LEU A 233 -2.58 -10.00 10.68
N MET A 234 -3.72 -9.62 10.06
CA MET A 234 -4.57 -8.51 10.49
C MET A 234 -5.58 -8.91 11.58
N GLY A 235 -5.35 -10.02 12.30
CA GLY A 235 -6.19 -10.46 13.42
C GLY A 235 -7.56 -10.99 13.05
N GLY A 236 -7.75 -11.41 11.80
CA GLY A 236 -9.01 -11.91 11.27
C GLY A 236 -8.91 -13.21 10.50
N ASP A 237 -9.79 -13.42 9.53
CA ASP A 237 -9.79 -14.60 8.65
C ASP A 237 -10.54 -14.32 7.34
N LEU A 238 -10.31 -15.18 6.34
CA LEU A 238 -11.07 -15.24 5.10
C LEU A 238 -11.85 -16.56 5.05
N THR A 239 -13.16 -16.48 4.90
CA THR A 239 -14.06 -17.62 4.74
C THR A 239 -14.82 -17.52 3.43
N VAL A 240 -15.32 -18.67 2.95
CA VAL A 240 -16.11 -18.75 1.72
C VAL A 240 -17.33 -19.61 1.93
N SER A 241 -18.47 -19.16 1.39
CA SER A 241 -19.67 -19.95 1.20
C SER A 241 -20.02 -19.91 -0.28
N SER A 242 -20.20 -21.07 -0.92
CA SER A 242 -20.47 -21.13 -2.36
C SER A 242 -21.33 -22.33 -2.71
N LYS A 243 -22.13 -22.16 -3.75
CA LYS A 243 -22.91 -23.25 -4.35
C LYS A 243 -22.72 -23.21 -5.86
N HIS A 244 -22.27 -24.31 -6.44
CA HIS A 244 -22.06 -24.43 -7.89
C HIS A 244 -23.34 -24.04 -8.66
N GLY A 245 -23.18 -23.18 -9.66
CA GLY A 245 -24.27 -22.61 -10.46
C GLY A 245 -25.09 -21.50 -9.77
N ARG A 246 -24.73 -21.07 -8.54
CA ARG A 246 -25.46 -20.02 -7.79
C ARG A 246 -24.57 -18.89 -7.30
N GLY A 247 -23.25 -18.97 -7.52
CA GLY A 247 -22.29 -17.98 -7.10
C GLY A 247 -21.56 -18.29 -5.79
N SER A 248 -20.77 -17.33 -5.34
CA SER A 248 -19.94 -17.43 -4.14
C SER A 248 -20.06 -16.19 -3.26
N SER A 249 -19.79 -16.34 -1.98
CA SER A 249 -19.71 -15.26 -0.99
C SER A 249 -18.41 -15.41 -0.21
N PHE A 250 -17.50 -14.48 -0.39
CA PHE A 250 -16.22 -14.40 0.31
C PHE A 250 -16.33 -13.40 1.43
N ARG A 251 -16.03 -13.82 2.66
CA ARG A 251 -16.10 -12.99 3.85
C ARG A 251 -14.72 -12.80 4.43
N LEU A 252 -14.17 -11.60 4.29
CA LEU A 252 -12.93 -11.13 4.87
C LEU A 252 -13.23 -10.41 6.19
N SER A 253 -12.66 -10.87 7.29
CA SER A 253 -12.68 -10.16 8.57
C SER A 253 -11.28 -9.69 8.93
N VAL A 254 -11.16 -8.47 9.46
CA VAL A 254 -9.89 -7.85 9.87
C VAL A 254 -10.12 -6.99 11.11
N VAL A 255 -9.09 -6.85 11.95
CA VAL A 255 -9.17 -6.08 13.20
C VAL A 255 -8.26 -4.87 13.11
N PHE A 256 -8.80 -3.71 13.49
CA PHE A 256 -8.10 -2.43 13.49
C PHE A 256 -8.17 -1.78 14.86
N ALA A 257 -7.15 -1.05 15.25
CA ALA A 257 -7.24 -0.15 16.39
C ALA A 257 -8.15 1.04 16.02
N VAL A 258 -9.00 1.45 16.94
CA VAL A 258 -9.79 2.68 16.82
C VAL A 258 -8.91 3.83 17.27
N ALA A 259 -8.69 4.83 16.42
CA ALA A 259 -7.93 6.00 16.79
C ALA A 259 -8.65 6.78 17.91
N PRO A 260 -8.02 7.01 19.07
CA PRO A 260 -8.65 7.76 20.13
C PRO A 260 -8.78 9.24 19.73
N GLY A 261 -9.98 9.79 19.78
CA GLY A 261 -10.22 11.23 19.84
C GLY A 261 -10.02 12.05 18.57
N ALA A 262 -10.15 11.48 17.38
CA ALA A 262 -10.27 12.27 16.16
C ALA A 262 -11.60 13.01 16.16
N ASN A 263 -11.62 14.26 16.65
CA ASN A 263 -12.75 15.15 16.50
C ASN A 263 -13.03 15.37 15.00
N PRO A 264 -14.31 15.44 14.59
CA PRO A 264 -14.68 15.69 13.19
C PRO A 264 -14.11 17.01 12.62
N VAL A 265 -13.65 17.89 13.49
CA VAL A 265 -13.11 19.21 13.12
C VAL A 265 -11.74 19.09 12.43
N ASP A 266 -10.94 18.07 12.75
CA ASP A 266 -9.61 17.90 12.12
C ASP A 266 -9.67 17.22 10.73
N ALA A 267 -10.73 16.45 10.47
CA ALA A 267 -10.95 15.83 9.17
C ALA A 267 -11.42 16.80 8.07
N HIS A 268 -11.98 17.95 8.43
CA HIS A 268 -12.45 18.98 7.48
C HIS A 268 -11.40 20.04 7.15
N ARG A 269 -10.22 19.99 7.78
CA ARG A 269 -9.17 21.00 7.54
C ARG A 269 -8.36 20.78 6.26
N TYR A 270 -8.62 19.72 5.51
CA TYR A 270 -7.79 19.34 4.36
C TYR A 270 -8.48 19.42 2.99
N VAL A 271 -9.66 20.03 2.88
CA VAL A 271 -10.25 20.35 1.57
C VAL A 271 -10.89 21.74 1.63
N THR A 272 -10.06 22.76 1.74
CA THR A 272 -10.37 24.06 1.17
C THR A 272 -9.29 24.35 0.16
N THR A 273 -9.63 24.20 -1.09
CA THR A 273 -8.91 24.75 -2.23
C THR A 273 -8.89 26.28 -2.11
N SER A 274 -7.99 26.80 -1.28
CA SER A 274 -7.44 28.12 -1.55
C SER A 274 -6.64 27.99 -2.86
N PRO A 275 -6.63 28.98 -3.74
CA PRO A 275 -5.84 28.94 -4.96
C PRO A 275 -4.36 28.79 -4.54
N VAL A 276 -3.85 27.57 -4.63
CA VAL A 276 -2.47 27.27 -4.28
C VAL A 276 -1.61 28.00 -5.32
N ARG A 277 -0.80 28.96 -4.86
CA ARG A 277 0.23 29.57 -5.69
C ARG A 277 1.00 28.47 -6.41
N SER A 278 1.19 28.59 -7.72
CA SER A 278 2.04 27.68 -8.49
C SER A 278 3.46 27.69 -7.90
N LEU A 279 3.92 26.53 -7.43
CA LEU A 279 5.24 26.35 -6.82
C LEU A 279 6.26 25.98 -7.89
N ALA A 280 7.51 26.46 -7.73
CA ALA A 280 8.66 25.99 -8.47
C ALA A 280 9.36 24.88 -7.64
N ILE A 281 9.38 23.65 -8.15
CA ILE A 281 9.85 22.48 -7.40
C ILE A 281 11.04 21.85 -8.14
N LEU A 282 12.15 21.63 -7.42
CA LEU A 282 13.28 20.86 -7.91
C LEU A 282 13.07 19.38 -7.59
N CYS A 283 13.11 18.51 -8.60
CA CYS A 283 12.95 17.07 -8.46
C CYS A 283 14.27 16.36 -8.78
N ALA A 284 14.91 15.78 -7.77
CA ALA A 284 16.05 14.89 -7.94
C ALA A 284 15.55 13.44 -8.06
N GLU A 285 15.52 12.91 -9.28
CA GLU A 285 15.04 11.57 -9.64
C GLU A 285 15.86 11.10 -10.85
N ASP A 286 16.57 9.98 -10.74
CA ASP A 286 17.40 9.43 -11.79
C ASP A 286 16.59 8.62 -12.81
N ASN A 287 15.48 8.03 -12.38
CA ASN A 287 14.65 7.19 -13.21
C ASN A 287 13.75 8.02 -14.15
N PRO A 288 13.88 7.88 -15.49
CA PRO A 288 13.06 8.61 -16.46
C PRO A 288 11.55 8.43 -16.23
N TYR A 289 11.12 7.23 -15.83
CA TYR A 289 9.70 6.95 -15.53
C TYR A 289 9.26 7.64 -14.23
N GLY A 290 10.12 7.71 -13.22
CA GLY A 290 9.88 8.46 -11.98
C GLY A 290 9.66 9.94 -12.27
N ARG A 291 10.47 10.54 -13.16
CA ARG A 291 10.30 11.93 -13.60
C ARG A 291 8.95 12.18 -14.27
N VAL A 292 8.52 11.29 -15.16
CA VAL A 292 7.21 11.41 -15.82
C VAL A 292 6.07 11.41 -14.80
N ILE A 293 6.10 10.49 -13.82
CA ILE A 293 5.08 10.39 -12.76
C ILE A 293 5.04 11.66 -11.92
N LEU A 294 6.21 12.11 -11.43
CA LEU A 294 6.29 13.32 -10.61
C LEU A 294 5.83 14.55 -11.40
N ASN A 295 6.23 14.68 -12.67
CA ASN A 295 5.80 15.78 -13.51
C ASN A 295 4.28 15.79 -13.71
N THR A 296 3.68 14.62 -13.94
CA THR A 296 2.22 14.51 -14.08
C THR A 296 1.50 14.95 -12.83
N ILE A 297 1.87 14.40 -11.66
CA ILE A 297 1.24 14.75 -10.38
C ILE A 297 1.41 16.24 -10.09
N LEU A 298 2.60 16.79 -10.26
CA LEU A 298 2.88 18.21 -9.98
C LEU A 298 2.13 19.14 -10.93
N THR A 299 2.01 18.77 -12.20
CA THR A 299 1.24 19.52 -13.20
C THR A 299 -0.27 19.51 -12.86
N GLU A 300 -0.83 18.36 -12.46
CA GLU A 300 -2.21 18.23 -12.01
C GLU A 300 -2.49 19.08 -10.75
N LEU A 301 -1.50 19.19 -9.86
CA LEU A 301 -1.56 20.05 -8.68
C LEU A 301 -1.29 21.55 -8.99
N GLY A 302 -1.00 21.89 -10.26
CA GLY A 302 -0.76 23.27 -10.69
C GLY A 302 0.65 23.79 -10.41
N HIS A 303 1.64 22.91 -10.17
CA HIS A 303 3.02 23.24 -9.86
C HIS A 303 3.94 23.06 -11.06
N ARG A 304 5.13 23.71 -11.02
CA ARG A 304 6.19 23.55 -12.03
C ARG A 304 7.34 22.74 -11.44
N ALA A 305 7.91 21.84 -12.24
CA ALA A 305 8.99 20.96 -11.83
C ALA A 305 10.20 21.05 -12.76
N ASP A 306 11.38 21.21 -12.19
CA ASP A 306 12.66 21.02 -12.87
C ASP A 306 13.28 19.71 -12.39
N PHE A 307 13.83 18.91 -13.31
CA PHE A 307 14.34 17.56 -13.02
C PHE A 307 15.85 17.50 -13.17
N VAL A 308 16.50 16.87 -12.19
CA VAL A 308 17.92 16.53 -12.18
C VAL A 308 18.11 15.03 -11.93
N GLY A 309 19.23 14.46 -12.39
CA GLY A 309 19.48 13.02 -12.38
C GLY A 309 20.38 12.54 -11.25
N SER A 310 20.99 13.44 -10.50
CA SER A 310 21.93 13.09 -9.44
C SER A 310 21.89 14.07 -8.28
N GLY A 311 22.48 13.69 -7.15
CA GLY A 311 22.59 14.55 -5.99
C GLY A 311 23.49 15.75 -6.25
N GLU A 312 24.55 15.58 -7.05
CA GLU A 312 25.47 16.63 -7.44
C GLU A 312 24.78 17.72 -8.27
N GLU A 313 23.93 17.31 -9.23
CA GLU A 313 23.13 18.25 -10.03
C GLU A 313 22.09 18.98 -9.16
N ALA A 314 21.51 18.31 -8.17
CA ALA A 314 20.58 18.94 -7.23
C ALA A 314 21.28 20.04 -6.41
N ILE A 315 22.49 19.80 -5.90
CA ILE A 315 23.29 20.78 -5.18
C ILE A 315 23.64 21.98 -6.09
N ALA A 316 24.00 21.73 -7.33
CA ALA A 316 24.34 22.79 -8.29
C ALA A 316 23.12 23.64 -8.67
N SER A 317 21.92 23.05 -8.66
CA SER A 317 20.69 23.70 -9.12
C SER A 317 19.91 24.43 -8.01
N ILE A 318 20.08 24.05 -6.74
CA ILE A 318 19.27 24.57 -5.61
C ILE A 318 19.32 26.09 -5.46
N GLY A 319 20.43 26.71 -5.86
CA GLY A 319 20.60 28.18 -5.81
C GLY A 319 19.68 28.98 -6.73
N ARG A 320 18.93 28.35 -7.63
CA ARG A 320 17.98 29.00 -8.54
C ARG A 320 16.68 29.45 -7.85
N GLY A 321 16.47 29.12 -6.58
CA GLY A 321 15.35 29.61 -5.79
C GLY A 321 14.06 28.82 -5.98
N TYR A 322 14.08 27.53 -5.67
CA TYR A 322 12.90 26.66 -5.64
C TYR A 322 12.13 26.80 -4.33
N ASP A 323 10.80 26.66 -4.40
CA ASP A 323 9.92 26.68 -3.23
C ASP A 323 10.06 25.38 -2.41
N ALA A 324 10.29 24.23 -3.08
CA ALA A 324 10.52 22.93 -2.45
C ALA A 324 11.44 22.05 -3.30
N VAL A 325 12.01 21.03 -2.67
CA VAL A 325 12.81 19.98 -3.32
C VAL A 325 12.18 18.63 -3.05
N LEU A 326 11.91 17.86 -4.09
CA LEU A 326 11.58 16.44 -4.00
C LEU A 326 12.85 15.63 -4.25
N MET A 327 13.32 14.91 -3.23
CA MET A 327 14.63 14.24 -3.23
C MET A 327 14.45 12.73 -3.19
N ASP A 328 14.76 12.02 -4.27
CA ASP A 328 14.88 10.56 -4.18
C ASP A 328 16.02 10.21 -3.22
N VAL A 329 15.75 9.27 -2.33
CA VAL A 329 16.76 8.73 -1.41
C VAL A 329 17.80 7.90 -2.17
N THR A 330 17.38 7.23 -3.25
CA THR A 330 18.25 6.35 -4.03
C THR A 330 18.67 7.05 -5.32
N LEU A 331 19.78 7.80 -5.28
CA LEU A 331 20.36 8.49 -6.44
C LEU A 331 21.73 7.88 -6.79
N PRO A 332 22.16 7.97 -8.06
CA PRO A 332 23.52 7.61 -8.46
C PRO A 332 24.52 8.63 -7.91
N GLY A 333 25.73 8.19 -7.60
CA GLY A 333 26.76 9.01 -6.99
C GLY A 333 26.52 9.19 -5.46
N ILE A 334 26.19 10.40 -5.05
CA ILE A 334 25.78 10.66 -3.66
C ILE A 334 24.26 10.41 -3.51
N ASP A 335 23.89 9.70 -2.44
CA ASP A 335 22.48 9.43 -2.15
C ASP A 335 21.72 10.68 -1.70
N GLY A 336 20.37 10.60 -1.62
CA GLY A 336 19.53 11.72 -1.25
C GLY A 336 19.77 12.22 0.18
N PHE A 337 20.20 11.36 1.10
CA PHE A 337 20.54 11.76 2.46
C PHE A 337 21.82 12.59 2.50
N GLU A 338 22.86 12.17 1.80
CA GLU A 338 24.12 12.90 1.70
C GLU A 338 23.95 14.20 0.92
N THR A 339 23.14 14.17 -0.15
CA THR A 339 22.76 15.38 -0.90
C THR A 339 22.09 16.40 0.00
N THR A 340 21.13 15.96 0.82
CA THR A 340 20.44 16.83 1.77
C THR A 340 21.40 17.43 2.79
N ARG A 341 22.28 16.62 3.40
CA ARG A 341 23.31 17.13 4.34
C ARG A 341 24.16 18.21 3.71
N ARG A 342 24.63 18.01 2.47
CA ARG A 342 25.44 19.00 1.76
C ARG A 342 24.65 20.27 1.45
N ILE A 343 23.39 20.18 1.05
CA ILE A 343 22.53 21.36 0.85
C ILE A 343 22.38 22.15 2.15
N ARG A 344 22.17 21.48 3.29
CA ARG A 344 22.04 22.14 4.61
C ARG A 344 23.29 22.90 5.05
N VAL A 345 24.47 22.49 4.57
CA VAL A 345 25.77 23.14 4.88
C VAL A 345 26.07 24.33 3.97
N LEU A 346 25.40 24.47 2.79
CA LEU A 346 25.67 25.57 1.85
C LEU A 346 25.44 26.97 2.43
N GLY A 347 24.57 27.08 3.46
CA GLY A 347 24.16 28.37 4.02
C GLY A 347 23.15 29.13 3.15
N GLY A 348 22.70 30.29 3.63
CA GLY A 348 21.77 31.13 2.89
C GLY A 348 20.38 30.53 2.64
N PRO A 349 19.65 30.99 1.60
CA PRO A 349 18.32 30.51 1.26
C PRO A 349 18.29 29.02 0.86
N ALA A 350 19.34 28.54 0.16
CA ALA A 350 19.44 27.14 -0.27
C ALA A 350 19.40 26.17 0.92
N ALA A 351 20.07 26.48 2.03
CA ALA A 351 20.07 25.65 3.23
C ALA A 351 18.69 25.56 3.92
N ARG A 352 17.79 26.52 3.64
CA ARG A 352 16.44 26.59 4.20
C ARG A 352 15.35 26.11 3.26
N ALA A 353 15.71 25.64 2.06
CA ALA A 353 14.76 25.09 1.13
C ALA A 353 14.01 23.88 1.76
N SER A 354 12.70 23.81 1.58
CA SER A 354 11.89 22.69 2.04
C SER A 354 12.24 21.43 1.26
N ILE A 355 12.75 20.39 1.92
CA ILE A 355 13.18 19.13 1.28
C ILE A 355 12.28 17.99 1.73
N ILE A 356 11.59 17.37 0.76
CA ILE A 356 10.75 16.19 0.95
C ILE A 356 11.49 14.99 0.36
N GLY A 357 11.87 14.05 1.22
CA GLY A 357 12.49 12.79 0.79
C GLY A 357 11.46 11.85 0.15
N ILE A 358 11.85 11.15 -0.91
CA ILE A 358 11.02 10.16 -1.59
C ILE A 358 11.78 8.84 -1.64
N SER A 359 11.18 7.72 -1.20
CA SER A 359 11.86 6.43 -1.21
C SER A 359 10.95 5.28 -1.63
N GLY A 360 11.52 4.33 -2.39
CA GLY A 360 10.91 3.03 -2.66
C GLY A 360 11.20 1.96 -1.61
N ARG A 361 12.04 2.25 -0.62
CA ARG A 361 12.42 1.29 0.43
C ARG A 361 11.37 1.21 1.54
N THR A 362 11.25 0.04 2.15
CA THR A 362 10.27 -0.24 3.22
C THR A 362 10.92 -0.36 4.61
N GLU A 363 12.16 0.09 4.78
CA GLU A 363 12.88 -0.06 6.04
C GLU A 363 12.44 0.99 7.07
N THR A 364 12.13 0.55 8.27
CA THR A 364 11.67 1.39 9.39
C THR A 364 12.73 2.38 9.90
N GLY A 365 13.93 2.38 9.32
CA GLY A 365 15.04 3.30 9.62
C GLY A 365 15.08 4.53 8.72
N ASP A 366 14.48 4.48 7.54
CA ASP A 366 14.65 5.50 6.50
C ASP A 366 14.05 6.86 6.89
N GLU A 367 12.90 6.90 7.55
CA GLU A 367 12.31 8.15 8.03
C GLU A 367 13.16 8.83 9.11
N ARG A 368 13.76 8.03 10.01
CA ARG A 368 14.68 8.55 11.02
C ARG A 368 15.97 9.06 10.38
N ALA A 369 16.49 8.36 9.38
CA ALA A 369 17.66 8.77 8.61
C ALA A 369 17.38 10.05 7.80
N ALA A 370 16.18 10.17 7.21
CA ALA A 370 15.75 11.37 6.49
C ALA A 370 15.74 12.60 7.40
N ARG A 371 15.13 12.50 8.59
CA ARG A 371 15.13 13.58 9.60
C ARG A 371 16.54 13.91 10.07
N ALA A 372 17.39 12.90 10.32
CA ALA A 372 18.78 13.09 10.72
C ALA A 372 19.63 13.77 9.62
N ALA A 373 19.29 13.54 8.35
CA ALA A 373 19.91 14.21 7.23
C ALA A 373 19.43 15.68 7.04
N GLY A 374 18.34 16.09 7.71
CA GLY A 374 17.75 17.42 7.62
C GLY A 374 16.62 17.55 6.59
N MET A 375 15.96 16.45 6.22
CA MET A 375 14.73 16.48 5.42
C MET A 375 13.55 16.92 6.29
N ASP A 376 12.66 17.76 5.73
CA ASP A 376 11.50 18.32 6.43
C ASP A 376 10.30 17.36 6.43
N SER A 377 10.19 16.54 5.38
CA SER A 377 9.16 15.50 5.24
C SER A 377 9.68 14.30 4.47
N TYR A 378 8.93 13.20 4.50
CA TYR A 378 9.32 11.96 3.87
C TYR A 378 8.11 11.22 3.30
N LEU A 379 8.16 10.85 2.03
CA LEU A 379 7.11 10.14 1.31
C LEU A 379 7.61 8.79 0.78
N ARG A 380 6.71 7.83 0.69
CA ARG A 380 7.00 6.50 0.13
C ARG A 380 6.42 6.35 -1.26
N LYS A 381 7.21 5.77 -2.17
CA LYS A 381 6.71 5.33 -3.49
C LYS A 381 5.80 4.10 -3.32
N PRO A 382 4.65 4.02 -4.00
CA PRO A 382 4.18 4.92 -5.05
C PRO A 382 3.54 6.18 -4.46
N LEU A 383 3.85 7.33 -5.07
CA LEU A 383 3.29 8.61 -4.66
C LEU A 383 1.84 8.75 -5.13
N SER A 384 0.98 9.29 -4.27
CA SER A 384 -0.36 9.74 -4.66
C SER A 384 -0.41 11.26 -4.72
N PRO A 385 -1.24 11.85 -5.59
CA PRO A 385 -1.41 13.30 -5.66
C PRO A 385 -1.78 13.93 -4.31
N SER A 386 -2.65 13.25 -3.52
CA SER A 386 -3.05 13.72 -2.19
C SER A 386 -1.89 13.74 -1.19
N ALA A 387 -1.10 12.64 -1.11
CA ALA A 387 0.02 12.56 -0.19
C ALA A 387 1.11 13.61 -0.52
N LEU A 388 1.35 13.86 -1.81
CA LEU A 388 2.31 14.88 -2.24
C LEU A 388 1.80 16.29 -1.92
N SER A 389 0.52 16.57 -2.17
CA SER A 389 -0.12 17.85 -1.84
C SER A 389 -0.06 18.12 -0.34
N GLU A 390 -0.40 17.14 0.50
CA GLU A 390 -0.32 17.26 1.97
C GLU A 390 1.11 17.54 2.45
N ALA A 391 2.10 16.83 1.91
CA ALA A 391 3.49 17.05 2.27
C ALA A 391 3.99 18.43 1.86
N LEU A 392 3.63 18.91 0.66
CA LEU A 392 3.98 20.28 0.21
C LEU A 392 3.36 21.33 1.12
N VAL A 393 2.07 21.21 1.47
CA VAL A 393 1.41 22.15 2.38
C VAL A 393 2.05 22.14 3.77
N ALA A 394 2.48 20.98 4.26
CA ALA A 394 3.06 20.83 5.60
C ALA A 394 4.45 21.48 5.74
N VAL A 395 5.25 21.50 4.65
CA VAL A 395 6.64 21.98 4.70
C VAL A 395 6.82 23.42 4.24
N LEU A 396 5.81 24.00 3.56
CA LEU A 396 5.89 25.37 3.07
C LEU A 396 5.54 26.37 4.19
N PRO A 397 6.24 27.50 4.27
CA PRO A 397 5.90 28.55 5.23
C PRO A 397 4.49 29.07 4.94
N GLN A 398 3.63 29.05 5.95
CA GLN A 398 2.29 29.63 5.88
C GLN A 398 2.40 31.14 5.65
N PRO A 399 1.61 31.73 4.73
CA PRO A 399 1.57 33.19 4.60
C PRO A 399 1.11 33.76 5.94
N GLU A 400 1.89 34.70 6.47
CA GLU A 400 1.49 35.46 7.66
C GLU A 400 0.12 36.12 7.39
N VAL A 401 -0.89 35.69 8.11
CA VAL A 401 -2.19 36.35 8.15
C VAL A 401 -1.92 37.68 8.86
N LYS A 402 -1.73 38.76 8.10
CA LYS A 402 -1.74 40.10 8.66
C LYS A 402 -3.04 40.29 9.43
N ALA A 403 -2.92 40.44 10.74
CA ALA A 403 -4.05 40.78 11.58
C ALA A 403 -4.74 42.03 11.00
N PRO A 404 -6.08 42.10 10.96
CA PRO A 404 -6.78 43.27 10.51
C PRO A 404 -6.36 44.46 11.40
N LEU A 405 -5.90 45.51 10.78
CA LEU A 405 -5.61 46.78 11.44
C LEU A 405 -6.86 47.17 12.25
N SER A 406 -6.73 47.16 13.56
CA SER A 406 -7.77 47.68 14.45
C SER A 406 -7.90 49.19 14.12
N ASP A 407 -9.04 49.52 13.53
CA ASP A 407 -9.48 50.88 13.32
C ASP A 407 -9.65 51.53 14.71
N ARG A 408 -8.64 52.28 15.15
CA ARG A 408 -8.76 53.12 16.32
C ARG A 408 -9.60 54.28 15.89
N GLY A 409 -10.88 54.24 16.25
CA GLY A 409 -11.80 55.32 16.12
C GLY A 409 -11.22 56.61 16.63
N SER A 410 -11.32 57.62 15.80
CA SER A 410 -11.20 59.03 16.18
C SER A 410 -12.43 59.46 16.97
N ASP A 411 -12.27 59.60 18.29
CA ASP A 411 -13.09 60.50 19.07
C ASP A 411 -12.87 61.94 18.58
N ARG A 412 -13.93 62.53 18.08
CA ARG A 412 -14.34 63.92 18.34
C ARG A 412 -15.76 64.19 17.91
#